data_3fe69b52ce2449158f46c3966c810c6f
#
_entry.id   3fe69b52ce2449158f46c3966c810c6f
#
_cell.length_a   1.000
_cell.length_b   1.000
_cell.length_c   1.000
_cell.angle_alpha   90.00
_cell.angle_beta   90.00
_cell.angle_gamma   90.00
#
_symmetry.space_group_name_H-M   'P 1'
#
loop_
_entity.id
_entity.type
_entity.pdbx_description
1 polymer ?
#
loop_
_entity_poly.entity_id
_entity_poly.type
_entity_poly.pdbx_seq_one_letter_code
_entity_poly.pdbx_strand_id
1 'polypeptide(L)'
;AIEAALKVCKLTPIVNSIMCRPERYEKMIPLTAEHGADFIALLWGPEGLPRDENERAALCVELLYTANEAGIPNEKIWVDGIVTPVNIQQPQAISLMEFQGMLQDIAPGARSTCGLSNISNGPPEHLRPILNQTYMVMLQKYGMESVIADPLDDQLIAIARGERQDIVDIIYAVMDGEEQDMESLSKEMQDYVKTTNVILGKSLYSDSWLEL
;
A
#
# COMPACT_ATOMS: atom_id res chain seq x y z
N ALA A 1 5.89 -26.38 3.14
CA ALA A 1 4.47 -26.07 2.89
C ALA A 1 4.29 -25.41 1.53
N ILE A 2 4.93 -24.25 1.23
CA ILE A 2 4.76 -23.48 -0.03
C ILE A 2 5.08 -24.34 -1.26
N GLU A 3 6.22 -25.03 -1.32
CA GLU A 3 6.59 -25.91 -2.44
C GLU A 3 5.52 -26.98 -2.73
N ALA A 4 4.97 -27.59 -1.69
CA ALA A 4 3.90 -28.59 -1.85
C ALA A 4 2.60 -27.97 -2.38
N ALA A 5 2.29 -26.73 -2.00
CA ALA A 5 1.15 -26.00 -2.51
C ALA A 5 1.35 -25.61 -3.98
N LEU A 6 2.53 -25.11 -4.36
CA LEU A 6 2.84 -24.73 -5.74
C LEU A 6 2.67 -25.93 -6.70
N LYS A 7 3.04 -27.15 -6.29
CA LYS A 7 2.90 -28.39 -7.10
C LYS A 7 1.46 -28.76 -7.42
N VAL A 8 0.49 -28.29 -6.67
CA VAL A 8 -0.95 -28.62 -6.86
C VAL A 8 -1.79 -27.46 -7.35
N CYS A 9 -1.23 -26.26 -7.43
CA CYS A 9 -1.92 -25.08 -7.98
C CYS A 9 -2.26 -25.31 -9.48
N LYS A 10 -3.51 -25.00 -9.84
CA LYS A 10 -3.98 -25.12 -11.24
C LYS A 10 -3.88 -23.80 -12.01
N LEU A 11 -3.82 -22.70 -11.31
CA LEU A 11 -3.64 -21.35 -11.86
C LEU A 11 -2.30 -20.81 -11.39
N THR A 12 -1.80 -19.76 -12.03
CA THR A 12 -0.58 -19.07 -11.59
C THR A 12 -0.79 -18.51 -10.17
N PRO A 13 -0.11 -19.04 -9.15
CA PRO A 13 -0.24 -18.54 -7.80
C PRO A 13 0.60 -17.28 -7.58
N ILE A 14 0.20 -16.47 -6.60
CA ILE A 14 1.02 -15.37 -6.10
C ILE A 14 1.55 -15.77 -4.71
N VAL A 15 2.87 -15.89 -4.58
CA VAL A 15 3.50 -16.20 -3.30
C VAL A 15 3.46 -14.95 -2.41
N ASN A 16 2.67 -14.95 -1.37
CA ASN A 16 2.58 -13.84 -0.40
C ASN A 16 3.25 -14.25 0.92
N SER A 17 4.46 -13.79 1.19
CA SER A 17 5.33 -12.88 0.48
C SER A 17 6.80 -13.33 0.61
N ILE A 18 7.68 -12.73 -0.17
CA ILE A 18 9.13 -12.89 -0.04
C ILE A 18 9.71 -11.60 0.52
N MET A 19 10.27 -11.69 1.74
CA MET A 19 10.95 -10.56 2.40
C MET A 19 12.31 -10.29 1.77
N CYS A 20 12.76 -9.04 1.82
CA CYS A 20 14.11 -8.62 1.41
C CYS A 20 15.17 -9.02 2.46
N ARG A 21 15.28 -10.33 2.68
CA ARG A 21 16.27 -10.95 3.58
C ARG A 21 16.92 -12.13 2.89
N PRO A 22 18.27 -12.25 2.85
CA PRO A 22 18.96 -13.31 2.15
C PRO A 22 18.45 -14.72 2.50
N GLU A 23 18.27 -15.00 3.78
CA GLU A 23 17.77 -16.30 4.26
C GLU A 23 16.36 -16.67 3.76
N ARG A 24 15.59 -15.67 3.26
CA ARG A 24 14.27 -15.86 2.68
C ARG A 24 14.31 -15.89 1.16
N TYR A 25 14.87 -14.85 0.52
CA TYR A 25 14.78 -14.73 -0.92
C TYR A 25 15.69 -15.74 -1.65
N GLU A 26 16.86 -16.11 -1.11
CA GLU A 26 17.76 -17.13 -1.70
C GLU A 26 17.07 -18.50 -1.87
N LYS A 27 16.10 -18.82 -1.02
CA LYS A 27 15.31 -20.06 -1.11
C LYS A 27 14.03 -19.90 -1.89
N MET A 28 13.36 -18.77 -1.72
CA MET A 28 12.00 -18.59 -2.24
C MET A 28 11.97 -18.14 -3.69
N ILE A 29 12.94 -17.30 -4.11
CA ILE A 29 13.01 -16.83 -5.50
C ILE A 29 13.24 -17.99 -6.48
N PRO A 30 14.25 -18.89 -6.31
CA PRO A 30 14.42 -20.03 -7.19
C PRO A 30 13.19 -20.94 -7.24
N LEU A 31 12.55 -21.19 -6.09
CA LEU A 31 11.32 -22.00 -6.02
C LEU A 31 10.17 -21.34 -6.79
N THR A 32 10.03 -20.03 -6.69
CA THR A 32 9.00 -19.25 -7.39
C THR A 32 9.23 -19.28 -8.90
N ALA A 33 10.49 -19.13 -9.33
CA ALA A 33 10.90 -19.22 -10.74
C ALA A 33 10.61 -20.61 -11.33
N GLU A 34 11.01 -21.67 -10.63
CA GLU A 34 10.80 -23.07 -11.05
C GLU A 34 9.32 -23.37 -11.34
N HIS A 35 8.41 -22.80 -10.57
CA HIS A 35 6.96 -23.03 -10.70
C HIS A 35 6.24 -21.97 -11.54
N GLY A 36 6.97 -20.98 -12.09
CA GLY A 36 6.40 -19.90 -12.90
C GLY A 36 5.41 -19.02 -12.15
N ALA A 37 5.50 -19.00 -10.81
CA ALA A 37 4.61 -18.23 -9.94
C ALA A 37 4.94 -16.74 -9.97
N ASP A 38 3.97 -15.91 -9.61
CA ASP A 38 4.17 -14.52 -9.22
C ASP A 38 4.51 -14.45 -7.72
N PHE A 39 5.01 -13.31 -7.24
CA PHE A 39 5.19 -13.12 -5.81
C PHE A 39 5.04 -11.66 -5.36
N ILE A 40 4.71 -11.50 -4.09
CA ILE A 40 4.73 -10.20 -3.42
C ILE A 40 6.13 -9.99 -2.83
N ALA A 41 6.82 -8.96 -3.34
CA ALA A 41 8.09 -8.48 -2.84
C ALA A 41 7.84 -7.57 -1.63
N LEU A 42 7.96 -8.14 -0.43
CA LEU A 42 7.74 -7.42 0.81
C LEU A 42 9.04 -6.70 1.22
N LEU A 43 9.01 -5.36 1.23
CA LEU A 43 10.19 -4.53 1.50
C LEU A 43 10.53 -4.47 3.00
N TRP A 44 10.63 -5.64 3.61
CA TRP A 44 11.10 -5.84 4.97
C TRP A 44 12.53 -6.36 4.93
N GLY A 45 13.48 -5.46 5.23
CA GLY A 45 14.91 -5.74 5.16
C GLY A 45 15.47 -6.46 6.39
N PRO A 46 16.80 -6.72 6.40
CA PRO A 46 17.50 -7.27 7.57
C PRO A 46 17.34 -6.42 8.82
N GLU A 47 17.34 -5.10 8.69
CA GLU A 47 17.18 -4.14 9.78
C GLU A 47 15.70 -3.93 10.18
N GLY A 48 14.76 -4.54 9.46
CA GLY A 48 13.32 -4.44 9.69
C GLY A 48 12.60 -3.56 8.69
N LEU A 49 11.67 -2.73 9.17
CA LEU A 49 10.90 -1.79 8.36
C LEU A 49 11.83 -0.70 7.81
N PRO A 50 11.76 -0.36 6.50
CA PRO A 50 12.52 0.76 5.93
C PRO A 50 12.14 2.08 6.59
N ARG A 51 13.14 2.94 6.79
CA ARG A 51 13.00 4.23 7.49
C ARG A 51 12.30 5.29 6.65
N ASP A 52 12.55 5.25 5.34
CA ASP A 52 12.06 6.25 4.39
C ASP A 52 11.85 5.62 2.99
N GLU A 53 11.41 6.45 2.03
CA GLU A 53 11.18 6.09 0.63
C GLU A 53 12.46 5.63 -0.08
N ASN A 54 13.62 6.19 0.27
CA ASN A 54 14.91 5.85 -0.36
C ASN A 54 15.37 4.46 0.08
N GLU A 55 15.18 4.12 1.35
CA GLU A 55 15.49 2.77 1.85
C GLU A 55 14.53 1.74 1.26
N ARG A 56 13.23 2.09 1.06
CA ARG A 56 12.29 1.26 0.31
C ARG A 56 12.76 1.03 -1.12
N ALA A 57 13.20 2.09 -1.79
CA ALA A 57 13.73 2.01 -3.15
C ALA A 57 14.96 1.09 -3.23
N ALA A 58 15.89 1.20 -2.29
CA ALA A 58 17.08 0.36 -2.23
C ALA A 58 16.72 -1.13 -2.04
N LEU A 59 15.83 -1.44 -1.09
CA LEU A 59 15.34 -2.81 -0.87
C LEU A 59 14.57 -3.36 -2.07
N CYS A 60 13.79 -2.52 -2.74
CA CYS A 60 13.07 -2.89 -3.96
C CYS A 60 14.05 -3.29 -5.06
N VAL A 61 15.04 -2.45 -5.36
CA VAL A 61 16.05 -2.72 -6.39
C VAL A 61 16.82 -4.01 -6.09
N GLU A 62 17.27 -4.23 -4.85
CA GLU A 62 17.97 -5.44 -4.42
C GLU A 62 17.13 -6.70 -4.69
N LEU A 63 15.87 -6.70 -4.24
CA LEU A 63 15.02 -7.89 -4.35
C LEU A 63 14.61 -8.18 -5.80
N LEU A 64 14.30 -7.12 -6.58
CA LEU A 64 13.97 -7.27 -7.99
C LEU A 64 15.18 -7.72 -8.81
N TYR A 65 16.36 -7.17 -8.55
CA TYR A 65 17.59 -7.61 -9.19
C TYR A 65 17.81 -9.12 -8.99
N THR A 66 17.68 -9.60 -7.74
CA THR A 66 17.82 -11.01 -7.41
C THR A 66 16.76 -11.88 -8.12
N ALA A 67 15.54 -11.39 -8.23
CA ALA A 67 14.46 -12.10 -8.93
C ALA A 67 14.70 -12.15 -10.45
N ASN A 68 15.16 -11.05 -11.05
CA ASN A 68 15.47 -10.99 -12.47
C ASN A 68 16.64 -11.93 -12.85
N GLU A 69 17.69 -12.00 -12.03
CA GLU A 69 18.80 -12.96 -12.21
C GLU A 69 18.31 -14.43 -12.18
N ALA A 70 17.24 -14.70 -11.44
CA ALA A 70 16.58 -16.01 -11.41
C ALA A 70 15.57 -16.22 -12.56
N GLY A 71 15.40 -15.24 -13.46
CA GLY A 71 14.52 -15.31 -14.62
C GLY A 71 13.06 -14.92 -14.35
N ILE A 72 12.77 -14.27 -13.23
CA ILE A 72 11.42 -13.71 -12.95
C ILE A 72 11.38 -12.28 -13.45
N PRO A 73 10.57 -11.94 -14.47
CA PRO A 73 10.44 -10.57 -14.97
C PRO A 73 9.61 -9.69 -14.03
N ASN A 74 9.79 -8.37 -14.14
CA ASN A 74 9.15 -7.40 -13.24
C ASN A 74 7.61 -7.52 -13.21
N GLU A 75 6.98 -7.84 -14.34
CA GLU A 75 5.51 -7.97 -14.46
C GLU A 75 4.92 -9.09 -13.59
N LYS A 76 5.76 -9.98 -13.07
CA LYS A 76 5.40 -11.05 -12.13
C LYS A 76 5.65 -10.69 -10.67
N ILE A 77 6.16 -9.49 -10.41
CA ILE A 77 6.55 -9.02 -9.08
C ILE A 77 5.58 -7.94 -8.60
N TRP A 78 4.97 -8.18 -7.44
CA TRP A 78 4.04 -7.26 -6.79
C TRP A 78 4.76 -6.61 -5.60
N VAL A 79 5.15 -5.36 -5.72
CA VAL A 79 5.91 -4.68 -4.67
C VAL A 79 4.98 -4.21 -3.56
N ASP A 80 5.27 -4.63 -2.31
CA ASP A 80 4.62 -4.18 -1.09
C ASP A 80 5.61 -3.38 -0.24
N GLY A 81 5.44 -2.05 -0.27
CA GLY A 81 6.27 -1.11 0.47
C GLY A 81 5.93 -0.98 1.97
N ILE A 82 4.97 -1.75 2.45
CA ILE A 82 4.52 -1.90 3.83
C ILE A 82 3.78 -0.67 4.37
N VAL A 83 2.48 -0.83 4.55
CA VAL A 83 1.63 0.13 5.27
C VAL A 83 1.82 -0.04 6.78
N THR A 84 1.99 1.07 7.49
CA THR A 84 2.10 1.09 8.94
C THR A 84 0.93 1.85 9.58
N PRO A 85 0.61 1.61 10.85
CA PRO A 85 -0.49 2.28 11.53
C PRO A 85 -0.27 3.80 11.66
N VAL A 86 -1.25 4.58 11.21
CA VAL A 86 -1.17 6.05 11.21
C VAL A 86 -1.05 6.65 12.61
N ASN A 87 -1.68 6.03 13.60
CA ASN A 87 -1.64 6.47 14.99
C ASN A 87 -0.27 6.34 15.67
N ILE A 88 0.64 5.57 15.06
CA ILE A 88 1.99 5.35 15.58
C ILE A 88 3.04 6.05 14.71
N GLN A 89 2.86 6.02 13.40
CA GLN A 89 3.91 6.41 12.44
C GLN A 89 3.35 7.17 11.24
N GLN A 90 2.68 8.33 11.45
CA GLN A 90 2.18 9.18 10.35
C GLN A 90 3.22 9.41 9.24
N PRO A 91 4.52 9.73 9.52
CA PRO A 91 5.51 9.94 8.46
C PRO A 91 5.73 8.73 7.56
N GLN A 92 5.49 7.52 8.04
CA GLN A 92 5.63 6.31 7.24
C GLN A 92 4.54 6.15 6.18
N ALA A 93 3.33 6.69 6.43
CA ALA A 93 2.27 6.72 5.42
C ALA A 93 2.66 7.61 4.24
N ILE A 94 3.28 8.77 4.53
CA ILE A 94 3.79 9.70 3.51
C ILE A 94 4.93 9.06 2.73
N SER A 95 5.92 8.50 3.42
CA SER A 95 7.08 7.86 2.82
C SER A 95 6.69 6.68 1.90
N LEU A 96 5.64 5.92 2.23
CA LEU A 96 5.14 4.88 1.33
C LEU A 96 4.52 5.46 0.05
N MET A 97 3.77 6.57 0.14
CA MET A 97 3.23 7.25 -1.04
C MET A 97 4.35 7.78 -1.96
N GLU A 98 5.36 8.43 -1.38
CA GLU A 98 6.53 8.95 -2.10
C GLU A 98 7.29 7.81 -2.81
N PHE A 99 7.54 6.71 -2.11
CA PHE A 99 8.12 5.51 -2.73
C PHE A 99 7.24 4.97 -3.87
N GLN A 100 5.92 4.91 -3.67
CA GLN A 100 5.00 4.41 -4.70
C GLN A 100 5.05 5.26 -5.97
N GLY A 101 5.19 6.59 -5.82
CA GLY A 101 5.35 7.52 -6.94
C GLY A 101 6.64 7.28 -7.74
N MET A 102 7.69 6.73 -7.12
CA MET A 102 8.96 6.41 -7.79
C MET A 102 9.00 5.00 -8.40
N LEU A 103 8.04 4.12 -8.05
CA LEU A 103 8.14 2.69 -8.34
C LEU A 103 8.35 2.39 -9.83
N GLN A 104 7.61 3.03 -10.73
CA GLN A 104 7.72 2.77 -12.17
C GLN A 104 9.03 3.30 -12.78
N ASP A 105 9.66 4.29 -12.16
CA ASP A 105 10.96 4.81 -12.59
C ASP A 105 12.10 3.85 -12.18
N ILE A 106 12.02 3.26 -10.98
CA ILE A 106 13.05 2.37 -10.43
C ILE A 106 12.86 0.90 -10.83
N ALA A 107 11.64 0.49 -11.10
CA ALA A 107 11.26 -0.89 -11.41
C ALA A 107 10.18 -0.93 -12.50
N PRO A 108 10.50 -0.53 -13.75
CA PRO A 108 9.52 -0.48 -14.83
C PRO A 108 8.82 -1.84 -15.03
N GLY A 109 7.49 -1.81 -15.11
CA GLY A 109 6.66 -3.00 -15.29
C GLY A 109 6.38 -3.79 -14.00
N ALA A 110 7.02 -3.48 -12.88
CA ALA A 110 6.65 -4.07 -11.60
C ALA A 110 5.27 -3.61 -11.18
N ARG A 111 4.50 -4.52 -10.59
CA ARG A 111 3.17 -4.24 -10.07
C ARG A 111 3.26 -3.78 -8.62
N SER A 112 2.18 -3.24 -8.08
CA SER A 112 2.13 -2.80 -6.69
C SER A 112 0.92 -3.33 -5.95
N THR A 113 1.13 -3.61 -4.66
CA THR A 113 0.08 -3.99 -3.71
C THR A 113 0.46 -3.59 -2.30
N CYS A 114 -0.50 -3.59 -1.39
CA CYS A 114 -0.22 -3.45 0.05
C CYS A 114 -1.33 -4.05 0.91
N GLY A 115 -1.00 -4.36 2.15
CA GLY A 115 -1.98 -4.69 3.21
C GLY A 115 -2.63 -3.43 3.75
N LEU A 116 -3.69 -2.93 3.10
CA LEU A 116 -4.30 -1.63 3.36
C LEU A 116 -4.75 -1.43 4.82
N SER A 117 -5.36 -2.44 5.42
CA SER A 117 -5.94 -2.36 6.77
C SER A 117 -4.90 -2.06 7.87
N ASN A 118 -3.61 -2.15 7.56
CA ASN A 118 -2.55 -1.78 8.50
C ASN A 118 -2.58 -0.29 8.84
N ILE A 119 -3.00 0.60 7.92
CA ILE A 119 -3.10 2.05 8.20
C ILE A 119 -4.00 2.34 9.42
N SER A 120 -5.04 1.54 9.60
CA SER A 120 -6.04 1.65 10.65
C SER A 120 -5.86 0.64 11.80
N ASN A 121 -4.67 0.03 11.93
CA ASN A 121 -4.40 -0.89 13.02
C ASN A 121 -4.12 -0.12 14.32
N GLY A 122 -4.98 -0.31 15.31
CA GLY A 122 -4.91 0.38 16.61
C GLY A 122 -6.00 1.44 16.85
N PRO A 123 -6.40 2.28 15.88
CA PRO A 123 -7.58 3.14 16.00
C PRO A 123 -8.86 2.39 16.37
N PRO A 124 -9.84 3.08 16.99
CA PRO A 124 -11.18 2.55 17.27
C PRO A 124 -11.84 1.98 16.01
N GLU A 125 -12.62 0.90 16.17
CA GLU A 125 -13.19 0.15 15.05
C GLU A 125 -14.03 1.01 14.10
N HIS A 126 -14.83 1.95 14.63
CA HIS A 126 -15.69 2.84 13.83
C HIS A 126 -14.91 3.86 12.96
N LEU A 127 -13.63 4.10 13.28
CA LEU A 127 -12.75 5.01 12.52
C LEU A 127 -11.91 4.30 11.45
N ARG A 128 -11.86 2.97 11.48
CA ARG A 128 -11.03 2.20 10.56
C ARG A 128 -11.47 2.29 9.10
N PRO A 129 -12.77 2.23 8.77
CA PRO A 129 -13.21 2.32 7.38
C PRO A 129 -12.74 3.60 6.69
N ILE A 130 -12.97 4.77 7.29
CA ILE A 130 -12.59 6.04 6.66
C ILE A 130 -11.07 6.18 6.48
N LEU A 131 -10.25 5.65 7.40
CA LEU A 131 -8.79 5.61 7.24
C LEU A 131 -8.39 4.73 6.05
N ASN A 132 -8.97 3.54 5.93
CA ASN A 132 -8.69 2.62 4.83
C ASN A 132 -9.11 3.21 3.48
N GLN A 133 -10.34 3.74 3.39
CA GLN A 133 -10.90 4.35 2.19
C GLN A 133 -10.06 5.55 1.73
N THR A 134 -9.74 6.46 2.65
CA THR A 134 -8.92 7.65 2.36
C THR A 134 -7.53 7.24 1.88
N TYR A 135 -6.86 6.34 2.60
CA TYR A 135 -5.49 5.96 2.25
C TYR A 135 -5.41 5.17 0.93
N MET A 136 -6.41 4.34 0.62
CA MET A 136 -6.51 3.70 -0.69
C MET A 136 -6.51 4.72 -1.84
N VAL A 137 -7.35 5.77 -1.72
CA VAL A 137 -7.42 6.83 -2.73
C VAL A 137 -6.10 7.61 -2.81
N MET A 138 -5.48 7.90 -1.67
CA MET A 138 -4.18 8.58 -1.64
C MET A 138 -3.09 7.76 -2.33
N LEU A 139 -3.03 6.46 -2.05
CA LEU A 139 -2.08 5.54 -2.72
C LEU A 139 -2.37 5.41 -4.22
N GLN A 140 -3.63 5.38 -4.63
CA GLN A 140 -4.03 5.36 -6.03
C GLN A 140 -3.49 6.58 -6.80
N LYS A 141 -3.49 7.77 -6.20
CA LYS A 141 -2.92 8.99 -6.81
C LYS A 141 -1.43 8.83 -7.12
N TYR A 142 -0.72 8.04 -6.32
CA TYR A 142 0.70 7.73 -6.51
C TYR A 142 0.93 6.46 -7.36
N GLY A 143 -0.11 5.89 -7.97
CA GLY A 143 0.00 4.77 -8.91
C GLY A 143 -0.07 3.39 -8.28
N MET A 144 -0.58 3.24 -7.04
CA MET A 144 -0.87 1.92 -6.47
C MET A 144 -1.93 1.19 -7.29
N GLU A 145 -1.63 -0.01 -7.76
CA GLU A 145 -2.51 -0.76 -8.65
C GLU A 145 -3.51 -1.64 -7.90
N SER A 146 -3.14 -2.13 -6.73
CA SER A 146 -3.99 -3.04 -5.96
C SER A 146 -3.76 -2.92 -4.46
N VAL A 147 -4.75 -3.36 -3.69
CA VAL A 147 -4.67 -3.46 -2.23
C VAL A 147 -5.29 -4.75 -1.74
N ILE A 148 -4.77 -5.29 -0.64
CA ILE A 148 -5.40 -6.35 0.13
C ILE A 148 -6.21 -5.65 1.22
N ALA A 149 -7.54 -5.75 1.15
CA ALA A 149 -8.46 -4.98 1.98
C ALA A 149 -9.66 -5.81 2.45
N ASP A 150 -10.49 -5.23 3.32
CA ASP A 150 -11.73 -5.85 3.80
C ASP A 150 -12.79 -5.86 2.67
N PRO A 151 -13.24 -7.02 2.21
CA PRO A 151 -14.26 -7.11 1.18
C PRO A 151 -15.68 -6.77 1.68
N LEU A 152 -15.86 -6.54 2.97
CA LEU A 152 -17.15 -6.18 3.58
C LEU A 152 -17.31 -4.66 3.77
N ASP A 153 -16.31 -3.85 3.41
CA ASP A 153 -16.43 -2.39 3.36
C ASP A 153 -17.04 -1.99 2.01
N ASP A 154 -18.38 -1.87 1.99
CA ASP A 154 -19.13 -1.53 0.77
C ASP A 154 -18.71 -0.18 0.18
N GLN A 155 -18.38 0.81 1.04
CA GLN A 155 -17.93 2.12 0.59
C GLN A 155 -16.55 2.05 -0.08
N LEU A 156 -15.62 1.28 0.50
CA LEU A 156 -14.30 1.05 -0.10
C LEU A 156 -14.44 0.39 -1.47
N ILE A 157 -15.34 -0.59 -1.60
CA ILE A 157 -15.62 -1.26 -2.87
C ILE A 157 -16.24 -0.28 -3.88
N ALA A 158 -17.18 0.57 -3.47
CA ALA A 158 -17.80 1.58 -4.33
C ALA A 158 -16.75 2.59 -4.85
N ILE A 159 -15.85 3.05 -3.98
CA ILE A 159 -14.72 3.93 -4.37
C ILE A 159 -13.82 3.21 -5.39
N ALA A 160 -13.42 1.98 -5.10
CA ALA A 160 -12.55 1.19 -5.99
C ALA A 160 -13.17 0.91 -7.37
N ARG A 161 -14.50 0.87 -7.47
CA ARG A 161 -15.24 0.74 -8.73
C ARG A 161 -15.49 2.06 -9.47
N GLY A 162 -15.08 3.19 -8.90
CA GLY A 162 -15.32 4.52 -9.46
C GLY A 162 -16.76 5.03 -9.27
N GLU A 163 -17.53 4.42 -8.38
CA GLU A 163 -18.92 4.80 -8.10
C GLU A 163 -19.01 6.01 -7.14
N ARG A 164 -17.89 6.37 -6.50
CA ARG A 164 -17.75 7.49 -5.55
C ARG A 164 -16.62 8.44 -5.97
N GLN A 165 -16.70 8.95 -7.21
CA GLN A 165 -15.74 9.90 -7.73
C GLN A 165 -15.69 11.20 -6.91
N ASP A 166 -16.80 11.59 -6.27
CA ASP A 166 -16.90 12.70 -5.35
C ASP A 166 -15.91 12.62 -4.18
N ILE A 167 -15.70 11.41 -3.63
CA ILE A 167 -14.73 11.16 -2.56
C ILE A 167 -13.29 11.23 -3.13
N VAL A 168 -13.06 10.67 -4.29
CA VAL A 168 -11.74 10.71 -4.94
C VAL A 168 -11.32 12.15 -5.21
N ASP A 169 -12.24 12.95 -5.77
CA ASP A 169 -11.96 14.34 -6.14
C ASP A 169 -11.63 15.21 -4.92
N ILE A 170 -12.39 15.08 -3.81
CA ILE A 170 -12.13 15.87 -2.60
C ILE A 170 -10.80 15.49 -1.94
N ILE A 171 -10.45 14.21 -1.89
CA ILE A 171 -9.18 13.75 -1.34
C ILE A 171 -8.02 14.28 -2.21
N TYR A 172 -8.13 14.20 -3.53
CA TYR A 172 -7.12 14.71 -4.46
C TYR A 172 -6.92 16.21 -4.34
N ALA A 173 -8.00 16.99 -4.24
CA ALA A 173 -7.96 18.43 -4.02
C ALA A 173 -7.18 18.80 -2.74
N VAL A 174 -7.46 18.10 -1.63
CA VAL A 174 -6.72 18.31 -0.36
C VAL A 174 -5.24 17.91 -0.48
N MET A 175 -4.93 16.84 -1.20
CA MET A 175 -3.55 16.42 -1.45
C MET A 175 -2.79 17.45 -2.29
N ASP A 176 -3.45 18.07 -3.27
CA ASP A 176 -2.89 19.12 -4.12
C ASP A 176 -2.78 20.48 -3.41
N GLY A 177 -3.24 20.56 -2.16
CA GLY A 177 -3.16 21.77 -1.34
C GLY A 177 -4.28 22.78 -1.58
N GLU A 178 -5.37 22.36 -2.23
CA GLU A 178 -6.54 23.22 -2.42
C GLU A 178 -7.27 23.43 -1.09
N GLU A 179 -7.55 24.68 -0.77
CA GLU A 179 -8.36 25.02 0.40
C GLU A 179 -9.83 24.62 0.19
N GLN A 180 -10.41 23.95 1.19
CA GLN A 180 -11.78 23.48 1.14
C GLN A 180 -12.67 24.37 2.02
N ASP A 181 -13.78 24.85 1.46
CA ASP A 181 -14.83 25.53 2.24
C ASP A 181 -15.65 24.49 3.03
N MET A 182 -15.20 24.24 4.25
CA MET A 182 -15.77 23.21 5.13
C MET A 182 -17.26 23.43 5.41
N GLU A 183 -17.75 24.68 5.42
CA GLU A 183 -19.18 24.99 5.68
C GLU A 183 -20.08 24.56 4.52
N SER A 184 -19.54 24.54 3.30
CA SER A 184 -20.27 24.11 2.09
C SER A 184 -20.32 22.60 1.90
N LEU A 185 -19.43 21.84 2.59
CA LEU A 185 -19.32 20.40 2.43
C LEU A 185 -20.31 19.63 3.32
N SER A 186 -20.78 18.48 2.81
CA SER A 186 -21.48 17.51 3.66
C SER A 186 -20.58 17.00 4.78
N LYS A 187 -21.16 16.50 5.87
CA LYS A 187 -20.39 15.92 6.99
C LYS A 187 -19.44 14.80 6.51
N GLU A 188 -19.90 13.95 5.61
CA GLU A 188 -19.10 12.89 5.01
C GLU A 188 -17.85 13.45 4.30
N MET A 189 -18.02 14.49 3.48
CA MET A 189 -16.88 15.11 2.77
C MET A 189 -15.92 15.83 3.72
N GLN A 190 -16.45 16.50 4.76
CA GLN A 190 -15.61 17.08 5.82
C GLN A 190 -14.75 16.01 6.50
N ASP A 191 -15.30 14.82 6.75
CA ASP A 191 -14.59 13.71 7.39
C ASP A 191 -13.46 13.19 6.50
N TYR A 192 -13.66 13.10 5.18
CA TYR A 192 -12.56 12.76 4.24
C TYR A 192 -11.48 13.85 4.20
N VAL A 193 -11.84 15.13 4.20
CA VAL A 193 -10.88 16.25 4.27
C VAL A 193 -10.03 16.15 5.53
N LYS A 194 -10.66 16.01 6.70
CA LYS A 194 -9.98 15.88 7.99
C LYS A 194 -9.06 14.65 8.03
N THR A 195 -9.55 13.51 7.55
CA THR A 195 -8.77 12.27 7.51
C THR A 195 -7.57 12.37 6.58
N THR A 196 -7.73 13.00 5.41
CA THR A 196 -6.63 13.26 4.49
C THR A 196 -5.56 14.13 5.14
N ASN A 197 -5.96 15.20 5.85
CA ASN A 197 -5.01 16.07 6.56
C ASN A 197 -4.27 15.34 7.69
N VAL A 198 -4.93 14.42 8.40
CA VAL A 198 -4.29 13.57 9.41
C VAL A 198 -3.26 12.64 8.76
N ILE A 199 -3.60 11.95 7.67
CA ILE A 199 -2.67 11.03 7.00
C ILE A 199 -1.48 11.80 6.39
N LEU A 200 -1.71 13.02 5.87
CA LEU A 200 -0.65 13.90 5.38
C LEU A 200 0.22 14.53 6.49
N GLY A 201 -0.09 14.29 7.77
CA GLY A 201 0.62 14.89 8.89
C GLY A 201 0.39 16.39 9.04
N LYS A 202 -0.57 16.99 8.32
CA LYS A 202 -0.97 18.41 8.48
C LYS A 202 -1.67 18.65 9.81
N SER A 203 -2.27 17.61 10.39
CA SER A 203 -2.76 17.57 11.76
C SER A 203 -2.30 16.30 12.46
N LEU A 204 -2.09 16.38 13.78
CA LEU A 204 -1.70 15.23 14.58
C LEU A 204 -2.88 14.25 14.69
N TYR A 205 -2.54 12.95 14.65
CA TYR A 205 -3.52 11.91 14.91
C TYR A 205 -4.04 11.99 16.36
N SER A 206 -5.34 11.89 16.50
CA SER A 206 -6.04 11.61 17.77
C SER A 206 -7.30 10.82 17.44
N ASP A 207 -7.83 10.01 18.36
CA ASP A 207 -9.06 9.25 18.12
C ASP A 207 -10.33 10.15 17.91
N SER A 208 -10.19 11.46 18.09
CA SER A 208 -11.25 12.47 17.91
C SER A 208 -11.02 13.43 16.74
N TRP A 209 -10.14 13.10 15.78
CA TRP A 209 -9.84 14.03 14.66
C TRP A 209 -11.06 14.42 13.83
N LEU A 210 -12.12 13.59 13.80
CA LEU A 210 -13.36 13.90 13.08
C LEU A 210 -14.24 14.90 13.82
N GLU A 211 -14.02 15.08 15.12
CA GLU A 211 -14.77 15.99 15.99
C GLU A 211 -14.15 17.41 16.03
N LEU A 212 -12.87 17.51 15.64
CA LEU A 212 -12.11 18.75 15.58
C LEU A 212 -12.32 19.45 14.23
#